data_e010f1b3bea3c22592bf8ae3f7d04c79
#
_entry.id   e010f1b3bea3c22592bf8ae3f7d04c79
#
_cell.length_a   1.000
_cell.length_b   1.000
_cell.length_c   1.000
_cell.angle_alpha   90.00
_cell.angle_beta   90.00
_cell.angle_gamma   90.00
#
_symmetry.space_group_name_H-M   'P 1'
#
loop_
_entity.id
_entity.type
_entity.pdbx_description
1 polymer ?
#
loop_
_entity_poly.entity_id
_entity_poly.type
_entity_poly.pdbx_seq_one_letter_code
_entity_poly.pdbx_strand_id
1 'polypeptide(L)'
;MAKTSRSREHYRNHHDWHSQDYVSKWAEGQDPKEKERQEQFRLLAKTVPYDKQLPIKILDVGAGYGALTQFLLKQFPNATAVCQDGSEEMAKLGRERMEHLKGRYTYVLCDFSKPGWSQQLEGPFEAIVSSIAIHNVRRPETVRSIYREIFPLVKSGGCFLNFDRENPPLHDQMEWLREAGFKGVKCFWNGESRALFGGFKKE
;
A
#
# COMPACT_ATOMS: atom_id res chain seq x y z
N MET A 1 0.64 -40.20 31.71
CA MET A 1 1.42 -38.92 31.63
C MET A 1 0.97 -38.14 30.43
N ALA A 2 0.08 -37.20 30.64
CA ALA A 2 -0.49 -36.35 29.58
C ALA A 2 0.47 -35.17 29.32
N LYS A 3 1.08 -35.11 28.14
CA LYS A 3 1.84 -33.93 27.70
C LYS A 3 0.88 -32.87 27.18
N THR A 4 0.84 -31.80 27.90
CA THR A 4 0.03 -30.59 27.74
C THR A 4 0.14 -29.98 26.36
N SER A 5 -1.02 -29.79 25.70
CA SER A 5 -1.25 -29.09 24.42
C SER A 5 -1.23 -27.55 24.59
N ARG A 6 -0.23 -26.99 25.26
CA ARG A 6 -0.18 -25.55 25.60
C ARG A 6 0.72 -24.67 24.73
N SER A 7 1.11 -25.10 23.53
CA SER A 7 2.13 -24.35 22.75
C SER A 7 1.79 -23.95 21.31
N ARG A 8 0.56 -24.12 20.83
CA ARG A 8 0.19 -23.73 19.44
C ARG A 8 -0.72 -22.50 19.28
N GLU A 9 -1.19 -21.89 20.36
CA GLU A 9 -2.07 -20.70 20.29
C GLU A 9 -1.35 -19.37 20.46
N HIS A 10 -0.06 -19.32 20.75
CA HIS A 10 0.67 -18.09 21.10
C HIS A 10 1.43 -17.43 19.94
N TYR A 11 1.37 -17.95 18.71
CA TYR A 11 1.98 -17.34 17.53
C TYR A 11 0.96 -16.83 16.50
N ARG A 12 -0.12 -16.24 16.94
CA ARG A 12 -0.85 -15.29 16.11
C ARG A 12 -0.09 -13.96 16.18
N ASN A 13 0.75 -13.70 15.20
CA ASN A 13 1.48 -12.46 15.04
C ASN A 13 0.55 -11.26 15.16
N HIS A 14 0.37 -10.73 16.35
CA HIS A 14 -0.13 -9.40 16.56
C HIS A 14 1.02 -8.46 16.19
N HIS A 15 0.96 -7.89 14.99
CA HIS A 15 1.84 -6.81 14.61
C HIS A 15 1.50 -5.60 15.49
N ASP A 16 2.40 -5.23 16.38
CA ASP A 16 2.23 -4.05 17.24
C ASP A 16 2.84 -2.83 16.55
N TRP A 17 2.11 -2.32 15.54
CA TRP A 17 2.52 -1.16 14.75
C TRP A 17 2.61 0.14 15.56
N HIS A 18 2.15 0.15 16.83
CA HIS A 18 2.22 1.30 17.74
C HIS A 18 3.42 1.22 18.67
N SER A 19 4.21 0.14 18.63
CA SER A 19 5.44 -0.03 19.40
C SER A 19 6.65 0.38 18.57
N GLN A 20 7.43 1.34 19.07
CA GLN A 20 8.68 1.78 18.44
C GLN A 20 9.66 0.62 18.29
N ASP A 21 9.84 -0.21 19.33
CA ASP A 21 10.74 -1.36 19.30
C ASP A 21 10.32 -2.39 18.27
N TYR A 22 9.01 -2.63 18.12
CA TYR A 22 8.49 -3.53 17.10
C TYR A 22 8.75 -2.99 15.70
N VAL A 23 8.43 -1.73 15.45
CA VAL A 23 8.60 -1.07 14.16
C VAL A 23 10.08 -1.06 13.73
N SER A 24 11.00 -0.72 14.65
CA SER A 24 12.44 -0.70 14.38
C SER A 24 12.96 -2.07 13.99
N LYS A 25 12.67 -3.12 14.76
CA LYS A 25 13.08 -4.50 14.47
C LYS A 25 12.46 -5.02 13.17
N TRP A 26 11.20 -4.67 12.92
CA TRP A 26 10.52 -5.06 11.69
C TRP A 26 11.18 -4.40 10.47
N ALA A 27 11.48 -3.10 10.54
CA ALA A 27 12.11 -2.34 9.46
C ALA A 27 13.50 -2.89 9.13
N GLU A 28 14.35 -3.16 10.13
CA GLU A 28 15.65 -3.82 9.96
C GLU A 28 15.52 -5.15 9.20
N GLY A 29 14.50 -5.94 9.51
CA GLY A 29 14.19 -7.20 8.82
C GLY A 29 13.65 -7.02 7.39
N GLN A 30 13.20 -5.80 7.01
CA GLN A 30 12.72 -5.49 5.66
C GLN A 30 13.81 -4.93 4.74
N ASP A 31 14.83 -4.27 5.28
CA ASP A 31 15.89 -3.62 4.50
C ASP A 31 16.57 -4.57 3.47
N PRO A 32 16.93 -5.82 3.82
CA PRO A 32 17.44 -6.77 2.83
C PRO A 32 16.43 -7.12 1.73
N LYS A 33 15.14 -7.12 2.04
CA LYS A 33 14.05 -7.49 1.13
C LYS A 33 13.66 -6.35 0.19
N GLU A 34 14.10 -5.12 0.43
CA GLU A 34 13.83 -4.00 -0.47
C GLU A 34 14.43 -4.23 -1.86
N LYS A 35 15.62 -4.82 -1.94
CA LYS A 35 16.26 -5.16 -3.22
C LYS A 35 15.41 -6.15 -4.03
N GLU A 36 14.82 -7.14 -3.36
CA GLU A 36 13.95 -8.13 -3.99
C GLU A 36 12.66 -7.50 -4.57
N ARG A 37 12.15 -6.43 -3.94
CA ARG A 37 10.93 -5.74 -4.37
C ARG A 37 11.15 -4.74 -5.49
N GLN A 38 12.38 -4.38 -5.79
CA GLN A 38 12.67 -3.32 -6.76
C GLN A 38 12.17 -3.62 -8.17
N GLU A 39 12.15 -4.89 -8.58
CA GLU A 39 11.60 -5.26 -9.88
C GLU A 39 10.10 -5.01 -9.95
N GLN A 40 9.36 -5.41 -8.91
CA GLN A 40 7.91 -5.19 -8.80
C GLN A 40 7.60 -3.70 -8.68
N PHE A 41 8.40 -2.93 -7.96
CA PHE A 41 8.26 -1.47 -7.89
C PHE A 41 8.53 -0.80 -9.24
N ARG A 42 9.52 -1.28 -10.01
CA ARG A 42 9.76 -0.80 -11.40
C ARG A 42 8.58 -1.11 -12.29
N LEU A 43 8.01 -2.32 -12.20
CA LEU A 43 6.84 -2.70 -12.97
C LEU A 43 5.62 -1.86 -12.57
N LEU A 44 5.38 -1.66 -11.27
CA LEU A 44 4.33 -0.78 -10.76
C LEU A 44 4.49 0.64 -11.33
N ALA A 45 5.69 1.23 -11.23
CA ALA A 45 5.96 2.57 -11.77
C ALA A 45 5.79 2.67 -13.30
N LYS A 46 6.06 1.60 -14.06
CA LYS A 46 5.80 1.52 -15.50
C LYS A 46 4.32 1.41 -15.84
N THR A 47 3.52 0.90 -14.90
CA THR A 47 2.07 0.70 -15.09
C THR A 47 1.27 1.97 -14.80
N VAL A 48 1.84 2.92 -14.06
CA VAL A 48 1.23 4.25 -13.85
C VAL A 48 1.04 4.94 -15.22
N PRO A 49 -0.19 5.37 -15.60
CA PRO A 49 -0.51 5.81 -16.96
C PRO A 49 -0.16 7.28 -17.23
N TYR A 50 0.92 7.76 -16.64
CA TYR A 50 1.38 9.15 -16.78
C TYR A 50 2.85 9.21 -17.17
N ASP A 51 3.19 10.22 -17.97
CA ASP A 51 4.59 10.53 -18.23
C ASP A 51 5.32 10.86 -16.94
N LYS A 52 6.56 10.40 -16.80
CA LYS A 52 7.36 10.55 -15.60
C LYS A 52 7.71 11.99 -15.25
N GLN A 53 7.66 12.90 -16.23
CA GLN A 53 7.96 14.33 -16.02
C GLN A 53 6.72 15.14 -15.59
N LEU A 54 5.52 14.55 -15.62
CA LEU A 54 4.31 15.25 -15.19
C LEU A 54 4.27 15.42 -13.66
N PRO A 55 3.73 16.54 -13.18
CA PRO A 55 3.54 16.80 -11.74
C PRO A 55 2.30 16.05 -11.23
N ILE A 56 2.41 14.75 -11.03
CA ILE A 56 1.33 13.91 -10.51
C ILE A 56 1.30 13.88 -8.98
N LYS A 57 0.11 13.71 -8.41
CA LYS A 57 -0.13 13.49 -6.99
C LYS A 57 -0.36 11.99 -6.76
N ILE A 58 0.46 11.39 -5.91
CA ILE A 58 0.43 9.95 -5.59
C ILE A 58 -0.12 9.78 -4.18
N LEU A 59 -0.99 8.78 -3.96
CA LEU A 59 -1.36 8.29 -2.64
C LEU A 59 -0.75 6.90 -2.44
N ASP A 60 0.04 6.72 -1.37
CA ASP A 60 0.56 5.42 -0.93
C ASP A 60 -0.25 4.96 0.30
N VAL A 61 -1.07 3.90 0.13
CA VAL A 61 -1.98 3.36 1.15
C VAL A 61 -1.26 2.31 1.97
N GLY A 62 -1.13 2.54 3.26
CA GLY A 62 -0.31 1.72 4.15
C GLY A 62 1.17 1.89 3.85
N ALA A 63 1.62 3.14 3.72
CA ALA A 63 2.95 3.50 3.24
C ALA A 63 4.10 2.98 4.15
N GLY A 64 3.82 2.69 5.43
CA GLY A 64 4.82 2.31 6.40
C GLY A 64 5.91 3.37 6.50
N TYR A 65 7.19 2.95 6.45
CA TYR A 65 8.33 3.87 6.42
C TYR A 65 8.63 4.46 5.03
N GLY A 66 7.72 4.30 4.06
CA GLY A 66 7.79 5.00 2.77
C GLY A 66 8.69 4.37 1.70
N ALA A 67 8.97 3.06 1.76
CA ALA A 67 9.84 2.38 0.78
C ALA A 67 9.33 2.53 -0.67
N LEU A 68 8.02 2.29 -0.91
CA LEU A 68 7.42 2.47 -2.24
C LEU A 68 7.36 3.94 -2.62
N THR A 69 6.96 4.82 -1.70
CA THR A 69 6.94 6.28 -1.92
C THR A 69 8.31 6.80 -2.37
N GLN A 70 9.40 6.46 -1.66
CA GLN A 70 10.75 6.87 -2.05
C GLN A 70 11.11 6.42 -3.45
N PHE A 71 10.78 5.16 -3.78
CA PHE A 71 11.02 4.62 -5.12
C PHE A 71 10.26 5.42 -6.18
N LEU A 72 8.97 5.68 -5.96
CA LEU A 72 8.13 6.39 -6.92
C LEU A 72 8.56 7.85 -7.10
N LEU A 73 8.89 8.55 -6.02
CA LEU A 73 9.37 9.93 -6.11
C LEU A 73 10.73 10.06 -6.85
N LYS A 74 11.54 9.00 -6.87
CA LYS A 74 12.74 8.93 -7.74
C LYS A 74 12.38 8.69 -9.20
N GLN A 75 11.33 7.90 -9.48
CA GLN A 75 10.88 7.62 -10.86
C GLN A 75 10.09 8.77 -11.48
N PHE A 76 9.40 9.57 -10.67
CA PHE A 76 8.56 10.72 -11.04
C PHE A 76 9.11 11.98 -10.35
N PRO A 77 10.13 12.64 -10.93
CA PRO A 77 10.86 13.71 -10.26
C PRO A 77 10.00 14.93 -9.89
N ASN A 78 8.92 15.16 -10.61
CA ASN A 78 7.99 16.27 -10.36
C ASN A 78 6.75 15.86 -9.54
N ALA A 79 6.65 14.61 -9.13
CA ALA A 79 5.51 14.13 -8.33
C ALA A 79 5.60 14.58 -6.86
N THR A 80 4.42 14.66 -6.25
CA THR A 80 4.24 14.73 -4.79
C THR A 80 3.50 13.50 -4.29
N ALA A 81 3.66 13.15 -3.02
CA ALA A 81 3.02 11.99 -2.43
C ALA A 81 2.32 12.29 -1.11
N VAL A 82 1.18 11.64 -0.90
CA VAL A 82 0.56 11.49 0.41
C VAL A 82 0.80 10.05 0.87
N CYS A 83 1.49 9.90 2.01
CA CYS A 83 1.72 8.63 2.68
C CYS A 83 0.61 8.44 3.72
N GLN A 84 -0.31 7.52 3.47
CA GLN A 84 -1.33 7.17 4.45
C GLN A 84 -0.84 5.96 5.25
N ASP A 85 -0.88 6.05 6.58
CA ASP A 85 -0.61 4.91 7.47
C ASP A 85 -1.39 5.05 8.79
N GLY A 86 -1.65 3.93 9.46
CA GLY A 86 -2.29 3.92 10.79
C GLY A 86 -1.29 4.01 11.95
N SER A 87 0.01 3.92 11.68
CA SER A 87 1.08 3.89 12.66
C SER A 87 1.87 5.20 12.70
N GLU A 88 1.80 5.89 13.84
CA GLU A 88 2.66 7.07 14.10
C GLU A 88 4.15 6.70 14.06
N GLU A 89 4.52 5.52 14.61
CA GLU A 89 5.91 5.08 14.65
C GLU A 89 6.46 4.76 13.25
N MET A 90 5.62 4.19 12.36
CA MET A 90 5.98 4.03 10.95
C MET A 90 6.16 5.37 10.26
N ALA A 91 5.25 6.31 10.48
CA ALA A 91 5.34 7.64 9.89
C ALA A 91 6.56 8.40 10.38
N LYS A 92 6.93 8.28 11.66
CA LYS A 92 8.15 8.87 12.23
C LYS A 92 9.39 8.32 11.56
N LEU A 93 9.53 6.99 11.49
CA LEU A 93 10.64 6.35 10.79
C LEU A 93 10.68 6.73 9.30
N GLY A 94 9.52 6.85 8.67
CA GLY A 94 9.39 7.29 7.28
C GLY A 94 9.88 8.74 7.08
N ARG A 95 9.55 9.66 7.97
CA ARG A 95 10.06 11.05 7.91
C ARG A 95 11.58 11.09 8.04
N GLU A 96 12.16 10.28 8.91
CA GLU A 96 13.61 10.16 9.08
C GLU A 96 14.27 9.62 7.79
N ARG A 97 13.76 8.52 7.23
CA ARG A 97 14.31 7.88 6.02
C ARG A 97 14.13 8.73 4.76
N MET A 98 13.08 9.54 4.70
CA MET A 98 12.74 10.39 3.56
C MET A 98 13.10 11.88 3.76
N GLU A 99 13.92 12.25 4.75
CA GLU A 99 14.29 13.66 4.99
C GLU A 99 14.85 14.33 3.73
N HIS A 100 15.59 13.60 2.90
CA HIS A 100 16.12 14.09 1.62
C HIS A 100 15.06 14.39 0.56
N LEU A 101 13.80 13.98 0.78
CA LEU A 101 12.62 14.25 -0.06
C LEU A 101 11.65 15.23 0.59
N LYS A 102 12.07 15.92 1.66
CA LYS A 102 11.24 16.89 2.36
C LYS A 102 10.58 17.89 1.41
N GLY A 103 9.31 18.19 1.65
CA GLY A 103 8.51 19.06 0.78
C GLY A 103 7.86 18.34 -0.42
N ARG A 104 8.22 17.08 -0.69
CA ARG A 104 7.60 16.29 -1.76
C ARG A 104 6.64 15.23 -1.26
N TYR A 105 6.53 15.04 0.04
CA TYR A 105 5.58 14.10 0.65
C TYR A 105 4.99 14.65 1.94
N THR A 106 3.83 14.11 2.32
CA THR A 106 3.19 14.35 3.62
C THR A 106 2.66 13.01 4.16
N TYR A 107 2.61 12.88 5.49
CA TYR A 107 1.93 11.75 6.15
C TYR A 107 0.54 12.16 6.62
N VAL A 108 -0.45 11.30 6.36
CA VAL A 108 -1.81 11.36 6.93
C VAL A 108 -2.01 10.11 7.77
N LEU A 109 -2.24 10.31 9.06
CA LEU A 109 -2.43 9.22 10.02
C LEU A 109 -3.91 8.88 10.12
N CYS A 110 -4.29 7.77 9.53
CA CYS A 110 -5.62 7.19 9.63
C CYS A 110 -5.58 5.68 9.42
N ASP A 111 -6.51 4.96 10.05
CA ASP A 111 -6.62 3.51 9.93
C ASP A 111 -7.54 3.14 8.76
N PHE A 112 -6.98 2.69 7.65
CA PHE A 112 -7.74 2.31 6.45
C PHE A 112 -8.67 1.10 6.68
N SER A 113 -8.55 0.39 7.79
CA SER A 113 -9.50 -0.67 8.16
C SER A 113 -10.83 -0.13 8.73
N LYS A 114 -10.91 1.16 9.01
CA LYS A 114 -12.10 1.81 9.56
C LYS A 114 -12.94 2.43 8.44
N PRO A 115 -14.28 2.31 8.51
CA PRO A 115 -15.16 2.97 7.55
C PRO A 115 -14.94 4.50 7.52
N GLY A 116 -14.92 5.09 6.33
CA GLY A 116 -14.80 6.53 6.15
C GLY A 116 -13.36 7.06 6.29
N TRP A 117 -12.35 6.21 6.34
CA TRP A 117 -10.94 6.60 6.43
C TRP A 117 -10.51 7.52 5.28
N SER A 118 -11.08 7.31 4.10
CA SER A 118 -10.78 8.07 2.89
C SER A 118 -11.19 9.55 2.97
N GLN A 119 -12.11 9.91 3.87
CA GLN A 119 -12.57 11.31 4.08
C GLN A 119 -11.48 12.20 4.69
N GLN A 120 -10.41 11.62 5.24
CA GLN A 120 -9.26 12.35 5.76
C GLN A 120 -8.24 12.68 4.68
N LEU A 121 -8.47 12.27 3.44
CA LEU A 121 -7.56 12.42 2.32
C LEU A 121 -8.08 13.42 1.30
N GLU A 122 -7.25 14.38 0.93
CA GLU A 122 -7.56 15.41 -0.07
C GLU A 122 -7.17 14.93 -1.47
N GLY A 123 -8.08 14.21 -2.14
CA GLY A 123 -7.96 13.80 -3.54
C GLY A 123 -8.32 14.92 -4.53
N PRO A 124 -8.41 14.63 -5.85
CA PRO A 124 -8.09 13.33 -6.44
C PRO A 124 -6.59 13.10 -6.64
N PHE A 125 -6.23 11.82 -6.81
CA PHE A 125 -4.86 11.37 -7.06
C PHE A 125 -4.73 10.76 -8.45
N GLU A 126 -3.66 11.07 -9.19
CA GLU A 126 -3.34 10.45 -10.47
C GLU A 126 -2.99 8.98 -10.32
N ALA A 127 -2.28 8.62 -9.26
CA ALA A 127 -1.96 7.24 -8.93
C ALA A 127 -2.22 6.97 -7.46
N ILE A 128 -2.96 5.91 -7.16
CA ILE A 128 -3.05 5.36 -5.81
C ILE A 128 -2.33 4.02 -5.83
N VAL A 129 -1.44 3.82 -4.87
CA VAL A 129 -0.61 2.62 -4.78
C VAL A 129 -0.67 2.03 -3.39
N SER A 130 -0.35 0.74 -3.26
CA SER A 130 -0.14 0.08 -1.97
C SER A 130 0.90 -1.02 -2.12
N SER A 131 1.69 -1.27 -1.06
CA SER A 131 2.66 -2.36 -1.05
C SER A 131 2.70 -3.07 0.29
N ILE A 132 2.35 -4.37 0.28
CA ILE A 132 2.46 -5.27 1.45
C ILE A 132 1.72 -4.71 2.69
N ALA A 133 0.54 -4.13 2.49
CA ALA A 133 -0.22 -3.46 3.53
C ALA A 133 -1.64 -4.01 3.71
N ILE A 134 -2.44 -4.05 2.64
CA ILE A 134 -3.88 -4.33 2.71
C ILE A 134 -4.16 -5.76 3.21
N HIS A 135 -3.30 -6.74 2.91
CA HIS A 135 -3.43 -8.13 3.39
C HIS A 135 -3.45 -8.24 4.94
N ASN A 136 -2.94 -7.24 5.67
CA ASN A 136 -2.95 -7.26 7.13
C ASN A 136 -4.36 -7.14 7.72
N VAL A 137 -5.32 -6.65 6.98
CA VAL A 137 -6.73 -6.53 7.42
C VAL A 137 -7.38 -7.89 7.64
N ARG A 138 -7.04 -8.90 6.85
CA ARG A 138 -7.51 -10.30 6.96
C ARG A 138 -9.02 -10.52 6.90
N ARG A 139 -9.84 -9.48 6.73
CA ARG A 139 -11.30 -9.54 6.64
C ARG A 139 -11.72 -9.19 5.23
N PRO A 140 -12.25 -10.15 4.45
CA PRO A 140 -12.62 -9.96 3.05
C PRO A 140 -13.54 -8.75 2.82
N GLU A 141 -14.58 -8.61 3.65
CA GLU A 141 -15.54 -7.51 3.57
C GLU A 141 -14.88 -6.13 3.82
N THR A 142 -13.89 -6.07 4.70
CA THR A 142 -13.15 -4.82 4.95
C THR A 142 -12.22 -4.49 3.78
N VAL A 143 -11.53 -5.48 3.21
CA VAL A 143 -10.71 -5.28 1.99
C VAL A 143 -11.57 -4.78 0.83
N ARG A 144 -12.76 -5.38 0.64
CA ARG A 144 -13.73 -4.91 -0.36
C ARG A 144 -14.17 -3.46 -0.12
N SER A 145 -14.38 -3.08 1.15
CA SER A 145 -14.72 -1.70 1.52
C SER A 145 -13.57 -0.74 1.22
N ILE A 146 -12.32 -1.12 1.52
CA ILE A 146 -11.13 -0.32 1.20
C ILE A 146 -11.10 0.02 -0.30
N TYR A 147 -11.32 -0.95 -1.19
CA TYR A 147 -11.31 -0.70 -2.64
C TYR A 147 -12.45 0.23 -3.09
N ARG A 148 -13.63 0.14 -2.45
CA ARG A 148 -14.75 1.07 -2.71
C ARG A 148 -14.42 2.49 -2.27
N GLU A 149 -13.70 2.67 -1.16
CA GLU A 149 -13.29 3.97 -0.67
C GLU A 149 -12.11 4.56 -1.47
N ILE A 150 -11.25 3.74 -2.04
CA ILE A 150 -10.15 4.16 -2.92
C ILE A 150 -10.69 4.73 -4.25
N PHE A 151 -11.70 4.10 -4.85
CA PHE A 151 -12.15 4.45 -6.20
C PHE A 151 -12.52 5.93 -6.40
N PRO A 152 -13.31 6.59 -5.52
CA PRO A 152 -13.61 8.01 -5.65
C PRO A 152 -12.38 8.92 -5.56
N LEU A 153 -11.34 8.52 -4.80
CA LEU A 153 -10.09 9.27 -4.66
C LEU A 153 -9.21 9.24 -5.91
N VAL A 154 -9.41 8.26 -6.82
CA VAL A 154 -8.66 8.19 -8.07
C VAL A 154 -9.19 9.24 -9.05
N LYS A 155 -8.29 10.03 -9.65
CA LYS A 155 -8.60 10.95 -10.73
C LYS A 155 -9.07 10.20 -11.98
N SER A 156 -9.96 10.79 -12.78
CA SER A 156 -10.27 10.29 -14.14
C SER A 156 -9.00 10.14 -14.95
N GLY A 157 -8.82 9.01 -15.63
CA GLY A 157 -7.57 8.62 -16.28
C GLY A 157 -6.51 8.03 -15.36
N GLY A 158 -6.71 8.05 -14.04
CA GLY A 158 -5.77 7.53 -13.04
C GLY A 158 -5.88 6.03 -12.78
N CYS A 159 -5.07 5.53 -11.84
CA CYS A 159 -4.99 4.11 -11.52
C CYS A 159 -4.94 3.84 -10.01
N PHE A 160 -5.32 2.61 -9.66
CA PHE A 160 -4.95 1.96 -8.40
C PHE A 160 -4.12 0.70 -8.70
N LEU A 161 -2.96 0.58 -8.03
CA LEU A 161 -2.04 -0.53 -8.18
C LEU A 161 -1.63 -1.06 -6.82
N ASN A 162 -1.81 -2.37 -6.60
CA ASN A 162 -1.48 -3.03 -5.34
C ASN A 162 -0.44 -4.14 -5.59
N PHE A 163 0.70 -4.04 -4.89
CA PHE A 163 1.67 -5.13 -4.81
C PHE A 163 1.55 -5.78 -3.44
N ASP A 164 0.84 -6.90 -3.35
CA ASP A 164 0.51 -7.48 -2.05
C ASP A 164 0.44 -9.01 -2.08
N ARG A 165 0.24 -9.59 -0.90
CA ARG A 165 -0.05 -11.02 -0.73
C ARG A 165 -1.44 -11.34 -1.26
N GLU A 166 -1.60 -12.59 -1.73
CA GLU A 166 -2.88 -13.13 -2.18
C GLU A 166 -3.77 -13.59 -1.00
N ASN A 167 -3.94 -12.70 -0.03
CA ASN A 167 -4.80 -12.92 1.12
C ASN A 167 -5.59 -11.63 1.44
N PRO A 168 -6.89 -11.56 1.10
CA PRO A 168 -7.75 -12.59 0.44
C PRO A 168 -7.25 -13.04 -0.94
N PRO A 169 -7.81 -14.12 -1.53
CA PRO A 169 -7.41 -14.63 -2.84
C PRO A 169 -7.39 -13.54 -3.92
N LEU A 170 -6.41 -13.58 -4.81
CA LEU A 170 -6.23 -12.58 -5.87
C LEU A 170 -7.48 -12.41 -6.75
N HIS A 171 -8.13 -13.53 -7.08
CA HIS A 171 -9.37 -13.51 -7.88
C HIS A 171 -10.43 -12.63 -7.23
N ASP A 172 -10.69 -12.82 -5.93
CA ASP A 172 -11.71 -12.06 -5.18
C ASP A 172 -11.34 -10.58 -5.12
N GLN A 173 -10.07 -10.26 -4.86
CA GLN A 173 -9.59 -8.88 -4.82
C GLN A 173 -9.78 -8.17 -6.17
N MET A 174 -9.49 -8.86 -7.28
CA MET A 174 -9.70 -8.31 -8.63
C MET A 174 -11.19 -8.13 -8.94
N GLU A 175 -12.06 -9.01 -8.47
CA GLU A 175 -13.52 -8.88 -8.60
C GLU A 175 -14.01 -7.63 -7.84
N TRP A 176 -13.58 -7.44 -6.59
CA TRP A 176 -13.96 -6.27 -5.79
C TRP A 176 -13.46 -4.94 -6.38
N LEU A 177 -12.32 -4.94 -7.07
CA LEU A 177 -11.89 -3.77 -7.83
C LEU A 177 -12.84 -3.46 -8.99
N ARG A 178 -13.32 -4.49 -9.73
CA ARG A 178 -14.32 -4.30 -10.80
C ARG A 178 -15.64 -3.76 -10.26
N GLU A 179 -16.11 -4.32 -9.14
CA GLU A 179 -17.30 -3.88 -8.44
C GLU A 179 -17.20 -2.43 -7.93
N ALA A 180 -16.02 -2.02 -7.46
CA ALA A 180 -15.76 -0.64 -7.07
C ALA A 180 -15.81 0.35 -8.24
N GLY A 181 -15.71 -0.14 -9.50
CA GLY A 181 -15.82 0.69 -10.71
C GLY A 181 -14.55 0.72 -11.57
N PHE A 182 -13.45 0.12 -11.11
CA PHE A 182 -12.21 0.07 -11.90
C PHE A 182 -12.38 -0.71 -13.20
N LYS A 183 -11.74 -0.23 -14.27
CA LYS A 183 -11.71 -0.85 -15.60
C LYS A 183 -10.30 -1.37 -15.92
N GLY A 184 -10.21 -2.32 -16.86
CA GLY A 184 -8.93 -2.92 -17.21
C GLY A 184 -8.24 -3.63 -16.04
N VAL A 185 -9.02 -4.13 -15.07
CA VAL A 185 -8.49 -4.82 -13.88
C VAL A 185 -7.77 -6.09 -14.31
N LYS A 186 -6.48 -6.17 -14.00
CA LYS A 186 -5.64 -7.32 -14.31
C LYS A 186 -4.51 -7.51 -13.31
N CYS A 187 -3.94 -8.70 -13.32
CA CYS A 187 -2.67 -9.02 -12.68
C CYS A 187 -1.55 -8.68 -13.66
N PHE A 188 -0.58 -7.86 -13.23
CA PHE A 188 0.58 -7.44 -14.01
C PHE A 188 1.79 -8.35 -13.76
N TRP A 189 1.84 -8.92 -12.57
CA TRP A 189 2.85 -9.88 -12.15
C TRP A 189 2.26 -10.79 -11.05
N ASN A 190 2.56 -12.08 -11.12
CA ASN A 190 2.19 -13.06 -10.11
C ASN A 190 3.41 -13.91 -9.75
N GLY A 191 3.75 -13.97 -8.46
CA GLY A 191 4.75 -14.84 -7.86
C GLY A 191 4.11 -15.94 -7.01
N GLU A 192 4.90 -16.62 -6.21
CA GLU A 192 4.41 -17.76 -5.40
C GLU A 192 3.37 -17.39 -4.33
N SER A 193 3.42 -16.17 -3.79
CA SER A 193 2.55 -15.73 -2.69
C SER A 193 2.17 -14.25 -2.73
N ARG A 194 2.56 -13.57 -3.79
CA ARG A 194 2.34 -12.12 -3.98
C ARG A 194 1.99 -11.84 -5.43
N ALA A 195 1.20 -10.80 -5.63
CA ALA A 195 0.85 -10.33 -6.96
C ALA A 195 0.94 -8.81 -7.05
N LEU A 196 1.24 -8.28 -8.23
CA LEU A 196 1.00 -6.91 -8.61
C LEU A 196 -0.25 -6.87 -9.48
N PHE A 197 -1.28 -6.22 -9.00
CA PHE A 197 -2.57 -6.13 -9.67
C PHE A 197 -3.20 -4.76 -9.46
N GLY A 198 -4.22 -4.47 -10.22
CA GLY A 198 -4.91 -3.18 -10.11
C GLY A 198 -5.80 -2.89 -11.31
N GLY A 199 -6.25 -1.64 -11.39
CA GLY A 199 -7.14 -1.17 -12.45
C GLY A 199 -7.10 0.34 -12.61
N PHE A 200 -7.87 0.84 -13.57
CA PHE A 200 -7.87 2.23 -13.99
C PHE A 200 -9.27 2.84 -13.82
N LYS A 201 -9.34 4.11 -13.50
CA LYS A 201 -10.58 4.89 -13.57
C LYS A 201 -10.66 5.52 -14.95
N LYS A 202 -11.65 5.10 -15.74
CA LYS A 202 -11.89 5.72 -17.06
C LYS A 202 -12.39 7.15 -16.90
N GLU A 203 -12.16 7.93 -17.96
CA GLU A 203 -12.79 9.24 -18.13
C GLU A 203 -14.31 9.15 -18.18
#